data_954639472f1364c42b6ef765fd992b01
#
_entry.id   954639472f1364c42b6ef765fd992b01
#
_cell.length_a   1.000
_cell.length_b   1.000
_cell.length_c   1.000
_cell.angle_alpha   90.00
_cell.angle_beta   90.00
_cell.angle_gamma   90.00
#
_symmetry.space_group_name_H-M   'P 1'
#
loop_
_entity.id
_entity.type
_entity.pdbx_description
1 polymer ?
#
loop_
_entity_poly.entity_id
_entity_poly.type
_entity_poly.pdbx_seq_one_letter_code
_entity_poly.pdbx_strand_id
1 'polypeptide(L)'
;MHVPAWRRVGSLHVMPDSISNTATDAAVSAFHQAIARLTELIPGAYTRHGAAGTRLVFTTFPVATLNTVCVGRERDLDEVEGFAEELSAAGAPWSIQVRGEVDPPLRQLAVRYGRTGITALPLLVWDAESLATALPKGAGVRKVSGAETEVFANALAAGFGMPTEVARLLALPALLDAPDMNGYILDLHGEAVATGFNVIAGDHVGMFNGSVAPQHRGNGYYRALVMARLQDAVASGARHAFAQNTPMSRPLYESLGFRLAETWTYLTPAD
;
A
#
# COMPACT_ATOMS: atom_id res chain seq x y z
N MET A 1 -17.99 -10.23 62.51
CA MET A 1 -17.00 -9.74 61.55
C MET A 1 -17.46 -10.12 60.16
N HIS A 2 -17.99 -9.11 59.43
CA HIS A 2 -18.54 -9.28 58.09
C HIS A 2 -17.46 -8.91 57.08
N VAL A 3 -17.11 -9.82 56.19
CA VAL A 3 -16.20 -9.58 55.06
C VAL A 3 -17.08 -9.30 53.82
N PRO A 4 -16.95 -8.15 53.13
CA PRO A 4 -17.73 -7.89 51.94
C PRO A 4 -17.12 -8.60 50.70
N ALA A 5 -18.00 -9.26 49.96
CA ALA A 5 -17.69 -9.90 48.68
C ALA A 5 -17.41 -8.86 47.60
N TRP A 6 -16.19 -8.86 47.03
CA TRP A 6 -15.83 -8.09 45.84
C TRP A 6 -16.42 -8.76 44.60
N ARG A 7 -17.44 -8.13 44.00
CA ARG A 7 -17.91 -8.49 42.67
C ARG A 7 -16.79 -8.19 41.64
N ARG A 8 -16.31 -9.23 40.99
CA ARG A 8 -15.50 -9.07 39.77
C ARG A 8 -16.42 -8.50 38.69
N VAL A 9 -16.19 -7.25 38.29
CA VAL A 9 -16.70 -6.68 37.05
C VAL A 9 -15.84 -7.28 35.94
N GLY A 10 -16.39 -8.22 35.20
CA GLY A 10 -15.77 -8.76 34.00
C GLY A 10 -15.69 -7.65 32.94
N SER A 11 -14.49 -7.21 32.64
CA SER A 11 -14.22 -6.42 31.45
C SER A 11 -14.53 -7.28 30.24
N LEU A 12 -15.66 -7.04 29.60
CA LEU A 12 -15.89 -7.46 28.21
C LEU A 12 -14.86 -6.72 27.36
N HIS A 13 -13.73 -7.40 27.07
CA HIS A 13 -12.92 -7.03 25.92
C HIS A 13 -13.77 -7.33 24.70
N VAL A 14 -14.36 -6.27 24.12
CA VAL A 14 -14.92 -6.33 22.79
C VAL A 14 -13.70 -6.53 21.88
N MET A 15 -13.51 -7.77 21.43
CA MET A 15 -12.57 -8.06 20.35
C MET A 15 -13.02 -7.23 19.15
N PRO A 16 -12.14 -6.46 18.50
CA PRO A 16 -12.53 -5.75 17.29
C PRO A 16 -13.07 -6.77 16.30
N ASP A 17 -14.23 -6.48 15.70
CA ASP A 17 -14.89 -7.34 14.72
C ASP A 17 -13.88 -7.79 13.68
N SER A 18 -13.65 -9.11 13.58
CA SER A 18 -12.76 -9.67 12.58
C SER A 18 -13.37 -9.41 11.20
N ILE A 19 -12.56 -8.86 10.30
CA ILE A 19 -12.96 -8.63 8.91
C ILE A 19 -13.28 -9.99 8.28
N SER A 20 -14.42 -10.10 7.59
CA SER A 20 -14.82 -11.34 6.92
C SER A 20 -13.80 -11.70 5.82
N ASN A 21 -13.61 -12.98 5.56
CA ASN A 21 -12.76 -13.44 4.46
C ASN A 21 -13.20 -12.85 3.10
N THR A 22 -14.51 -12.69 2.87
CA THR A 22 -15.06 -12.11 1.65
C THR A 22 -14.63 -10.64 1.49
N ALA A 23 -14.70 -9.84 2.54
CA ALA A 23 -14.26 -8.43 2.49
C ALA A 23 -12.74 -8.32 2.30
N THR A 24 -11.97 -9.20 2.95
CA THR A 24 -10.51 -9.28 2.74
C THR A 24 -10.18 -9.64 1.30
N ASP A 25 -10.85 -10.64 0.71
CA ASP A 25 -10.60 -11.06 -0.68
C ASP A 25 -11.04 -10.00 -1.70
N ALA A 26 -12.10 -9.23 -1.40
CA ALA A 26 -12.49 -8.07 -2.21
C ALA A 26 -11.39 -6.99 -2.21
N ALA A 27 -10.84 -6.64 -1.05
CA ALA A 27 -9.74 -5.68 -0.95
C ALA A 27 -8.47 -6.16 -1.65
N VAL A 28 -8.14 -7.46 -1.57
CA VAL A 28 -7.02 -8.06 -2.29
C VAL A 28 -7.24 -8.01 -3.81
N SER A 29 -8.46 -8.30 -4.26
CA SER A 29 -8.81 -8.18 -5.69
C SER A 29 -8.64 -6.74 -6.17
N ALA A 30 -9.14 -5.77 -5.40
CA ALA A 30 -8.99 -4.34 -5.70
C ALA A 30 -7.52 -3.89 -5.70
N PHE A 31 -6.70 -4.41 -4.76
CA PHE A 31 -5.26 -4.16 -4.76
C PHE A 31 -4.62 -4.62 -6.07
N HIS A 32 -4.88 -5.85 -6.51
CA HIS A 32 -4.31 -6.37 -7.75
C HIS A 32 -4.83 -5.62 -9.00
N GLN A 33 -6.10 -5.19 -9.00
CA GLN A 33 -6.64 -4.35 -10.08
C GLN A 33 -5.93 -3.00 -10.12
N ALA A 34 -5.71 -2.35 -8.99
CA ALA A 34 -4.98 -1.10 -8.91
C ALA A 34 -3.54 -1.24 -9.42
N ILE A 35 -2.84 -2.31 -9.03
CA ILE A 35 -1.47 -2.57 -9.51
C ILE A 35 -1.46 -2.86 -11.01
N ALA A 36 -2.38 -3.68 -11.54
CA ALA A 36 -2.48 -3.94 -12.97
C ALA A 36 -2.70 -2.62 -13.75
N ARG A 37 -3.58 -1.78 -13.26
CA ARG A 37 -3.86 -0.47 -13.87
C ARG A 37 -2.65 0.47 -13.83
N LEU A 38 -1.86 0.46 -12.76
CA LEU A 38 -0.58 1.20 -12.69
C LEU A 38 0.40 0.70 -13.74
N THR A 39 0.55 -0.62 -13.92
CA THR A 39 1.50 -1.19 -14.88
C THR A 39 1.16 -0.88 -16.32
N GLU A 40 -0.12 -0.67 -16.67
CA GLU A 40 -0.54 -0.25 -18.01
C GLU A 40 0.02 1.12 -18.43
N LEU A 41 0.31 1.98 -17.47
CA LEU A 41 0.77 3.36 -17.68
C LEU A 41 2.28 3.53 -17.50
N ILE A 42 2.97 2.50 -17.05
CA ILE A 42 4.42 2.52 -16.80
C ILE A 42 5.13 1.86 -18.01
N PRO A 43 6.01 2.56 -18.72
CA PRO A 43 6.72 1.99 -19.87
C PRO A 43 7.50 0.73 -19.49
N GLY A 44 7.26 -0.36 -20.22
CA GLY A 44 7.94 -1.65 -20.04
C GLY A 44 7.41 -2.47 -18.85
N ALA A 45 6.46 -1.94 -18.05
CA ALA A 45 5.81 -2.69 -17.00
C ALA A 45 4.70 -3.60 -17.55
N TYR A 46 4.42 -4.68 -16.82
CA TYR A 46 3.35 -5.60 -17.16
C TYR A 46 2.91 -6.45 -15.97
N THR A 47 1.74 -7.05 -16.10
CA THR A 47 1.25 -8.11 -15.21
C THR A 47 0.94 -9.36 -16.00
N ARG A 48 1.08 -10.54 -15.36
CA ARG A 48 0.61 -11.82 -15.89
C ARG A 48 -0.25 -12.53 -14.84
N HIS A 49 -1.13 -13.38 -15.33
CA HIS A 49 -2.00 -14.20 -14.52
C HIS A 49 -1.76 -15.67 -14.87
N GLY A 50 -1.44 -16.45 -13.86
CA GLY A 50 -1.34 -17.90 -13.96
C GLY A 50 -2.70 -18.58 -13.81
N ALA A 51 -2.78 -19.83 -14.27
CA ALA A 51 -4.02 -20.63 -14.24
C ALA A 51 -4.44 -21.01 -12.81
N ALA A 52 -3.46 -21.20 -11.92
CA ALA A 52 -3.69 -21.51 -10.50
C ALA A 52 -3.81 -20.26 -9.61
N GLY A 53 -3.88 -19.07 -10.20
CA GLY A 53 -4.13 -17.81 -9.52
C GLY A 53 -2.88 -17.07 -9.03
N THR A 54 -1.68 -17.58 -9.29
CA THR A 54 -0.44 -16.82 -9.12
C THR A 54 -0.42 -15.63 -10.07
N ARG A 55 0.18 -14.52 -9.67
CA ARG A 55 0.32 -13.33 -10.50
C ARG A 55 1.77 -12.92 -10.55
N LEU A 56 2.19 -12.39 -11.68
CA LEU A 56 3.45 -11.69 -11.82
C LEU A 56 3.17 -10.21 -12.01
N VAL A 57 3.89 -9.38 -11.27
CA VAL A 57 3.92 -7.92 -11.42
C VAL A 57 5.36 -7.52 -11.71
N PHE A 58 5.59 -6.85 -12.82
CA PHE A 58 6.85 -6.24 -13.17
C PHE A 58 6.65 -4.76 -13.47
N THR A 59 7.25 -3.90 -12.65
CA THR A 59 7.08 -2.43 -12.77
C THR A 59 8.29 -1.74 -13.38
N THR A 60 9.38 -2.45 -13.64
CA THR A 60 10.69 -1.90 -14.03
C THR A 60 11.42 -1.11 -12.93
N PHE A 61 10.79 -0.87 -11.78
CA PHE A 61 11.38 -0.08 -10.71
C PHE A 61 12.51 -0.84 -9.99
N PRO A 62 13.55 -0.14 -9.51
CA PRO A 62 14.66 -0.78 -8.81
C PRO A 62 14.32 -1.09 -7.33
N VAL A 63 13.12 -1.60 -7.08
CA VAL A 63 12.60 -1.91 -5.75
C VAL A 63 11.98 -3.30 -5.76
N ALA A 64 12.53 -4.21 -4.97
CA ALA A 64 12.15 -5.63 -5.00
C ALA A 64 10.65 -5.87 -4.72
N THR A 65 10.05 -5.14 -3.79
CA THR A 65 8.64 -5.29 -3.43
C THR A 65 7.66 -4.75 -4.48
N LEU A 66 8.16 -4.07 -5.51
CA LEU A 66 7.37 -3.57 -6.64
C LEU A 66 7.43 -4.47 -7.88
N ASN A 67 8.38 -5.44 -7.90
CA ASN A 67 8.45 -6.49 -8.91
C ASN A 67 8.26 -7.82 -8.19
N THR A 68 7.13 -8.49 -8.35
CA THR A 68 6.83 -9.58 -7.44
C THR A 68 6.04 -10.72 -8.11
N VAL A 69 6.34 -11.94 -7.69
CA VAL A 69 5.46 -13.09 -7.87
C VAL A 69 4.47 -13.09 -6.71
N CYS A 70 3.19 -12.83 -6.99
CA CYS A 70 2.13 -12.77 -5.98
C CYS A 70 1.50 -14.17 -5.83
N VAL A 71 1.72 -14.78 -4.68
CA VAL A 71 1.27 -16.14 -4.36
C VAL A 71 0.03 -16.07 -3.47
N GLY A 72 -1.06 -16.69 -3.92
CA GLY A 72 -2.30 -16.80 -3.18
C GLY A 72 -2.23 -17.79 -2.00
N ARG A 73 -3.37 -17.99 -1.33
CA ARG A 73 -3.50 -19.02 -0.28
C ARG A 73 -3.43 -20.42 -0.86
N GLU A 74 -4.09 -20.62 -2.01
CA GLU A 74 -3.90 -21.80 -2.86
C GLU A 74 -2.83 -21.49 -3.89
N ARG A 75 -1.97 -22.46 -4.20
CA ARG A 75 -0.81 -22.21 -5.06
C ARG A 75 -0.39 -23.46 -5.82
N ASP A 76 0.14 -23.22 -7.00
CA ASP A 76 0.88 -24.18 -7.80
C ASP A 76 2.36 -23.74 -7.81
N LEU A 77 3.25 -24.61 -7.34
CA LEU A 77 4.68 -24.27 -7.24
C LEU A 77 5.36 -24.18 -8.60
N ASP A 78 4.91 -24.96 -9.59
CA ASP A 78 5.47 -24.91 -10.95
C ASP A 78 5.13 -23.58 -11.60
N GLU A 79 3.91 -23.06 -11.36
CA GLU A 79 3.51 -21.71 -11.81
C GLU A 79 4.32 -20.61 -11.12
N VAL A 80 4.53 -20.73 -9.79
CA VAL A 80 5.36 -19.79 -9.02
C VAL A 80 6.80 -19.81 -9.55
N GLU A 81 7.37 -20.99 -9.84
CA GLU A 81 8.72 -21.14 -10.36
C GLU A 81 8.86 -20.53 -11.75
N GLY A 82 7.92 -20.78 -12.67
CA GLY A 82 7.94 -20.18 -14.00
C GLY A 82 7.93 -18.64 -13.97
N PHE A 83 7.15 -18.03 -13.06
CA PHE A 83 7.16 -16.57 -12.88
C PHE A 83 8.43 -16.06 -12.18
N ALA A 84 9.03 -16.85 -11.29
CA ALA A 84 10.32 -16.53 -10.68
C ALA A 84 11.46 -16.52 -11.71
N GLU A 85 11.44 -17.46 -12.66
CA GLU A 85 12.38 -17.49 -13.80
C GLU A 85 12.22 -16.25 -14.68
N GLU A 86 10.99 -15.87 -15.01
CA GLU A 86 10.70 -14.68 -15.83
C GLU A 86 11.22 -13.40 -15.16
N LEU A 87 10.95 -13.19 -13.87
CA LEU A 87 11.45 -12.01 -13.12
C LEU A 87 12.97 -12.04 -12.96
N SER A 88 13.58 -13.23 -12.80
CA SER A 88 15.03 -13.35 -12.73
C SER A 88 15.70 -12.94 -14.03
N ALA A 89 15.09 -13.29 -15.17
CA ALA A 89 15.59 -12.90 -16.50
C ALA A 89 15.42 -11.40 -16.78
N ALA A 90 14.47 -10.73 -16.14
CA ALA A 90 14.21 -9.29 -16.31
C ALA A 90 15.31 -8.39 -15.72
N GLY A 91 16.17 -8.91 -14.83
CA GLY A 91 17.35 -8.22 -14.32
C GLY A 91 17.08 -7.11 -13.28
N ALA A 92 15.85 -6.85 -12.92
CA ALA A 92 15.51 -5.92 -11.83
C ALA A 92 15.42 -6.65 -10.49
N PRO A 93 15.60 -5.98 -9.34
CA PRO A 93 15.31 -6.55 -8.03
C PRO A 93 13.85 -7.00 -7.95
N TRP A 94 13.59 -8.20 -7.41
CA TRP A 94 12.23 -8.74 -7.30
C TRP A 94 12.02 -9.55 -6.01
N SER A 95 10.80 -9.89 -5.70
CA SER A 95 10.39 -10.62 -4.51
C SER A 95 9.32 -11.66 -4.80
N ILE A 96 9.04 -12.54 -3.83
CA ILE A 96 7.84 -13.37 -3.79
C ILE A 96 6.93 -12.80 -2.69
N GLN A 97 5.77 -12.33 -3.06
CA GLN A 97 4.73 -11.87 -2.13
C GLN A 97 3.80 -13.03 -1.80
N VAL A 98 3.64 -13.33 -0.52
CA VAL A 98 2.86 -14.48 -0.05
C VAL A 98 1.69 -14.02 0.81
N ARG A 99 0.49 -14.45 0.44
CA ARG A 99 -0.69 -14.39 1.31
C ARG A 99 -0.72 -15.62 2.21
N GLY A 100 -0.77 -15.41 3.52
CA GLY A 100 -0.75 -16.51 4.50
C GLY A 100 0.66 -17.01 4.82
N GLU A 101 0.77 -18.28 5.13
CA GLU A 101 2.02 -18.88 5.60
C GLU A 101 2.99 -19.20 4.46
N VAL A 102 4.28 -19.03 4.76
CA VAL A 102 5.38 -19.47 3.89
C VAL A 102 5.72 -20.90 4.29
N ASP A 103 5.14 -21.88 3.59
CA ASP A 103 5.41 -23.30 3.82
C ASP A 103 6.83 -23.73 3.39
N PRO A 104 7.31 -24.89 3.82
CA PRO A 104 8.67 -25.35 3.50
C PRO A 104 8.96 -25.49 2.00
N PRO A 105 8.06 -25.99 1.13
CA PRO A 105 8.30 -26.04 -0.31
C PRO A 105 8.49 -24.67 -0.95
N LEU A 106 7.63 -23.69 -0.64
CA LEU A 106 7.74 -22.34 -1.14
C LEU A 106 9.03 -21.64 -0.62
N ARG A 107 9.39 -21.89 0.65
CA ARG A 107 10.64 -21.39 1.21
C ARG A 107 11.87 -21.95 0.49
N GLN A 108 11.87 -23.25 0.16
CA GLN A 108 12.95 -23.88 -0.60
C GLN A 108 13.06 -23.26 -2.00
N LEU A 109 11.94 -23.06 -2.68
CA LEU A 109 11.88 -22.35 -3.96
C LEU A 109 12.49 -20.96 -3.84
N ALA A 110 12.06 -20.16 -2.88
CA ALA A 110 12.57 -18.81 -2.64
C ALA A 110 14.09 -18.78 -2.43
N VAL A 111 14.62 -19.71 -1.64
CA VAL A 111 16.08 -19.87 -1.38
C VAL A 111 16.83 -20.16 -2.68
N ARG A 112 16.32 -21.02 -3.58
CA ARG A 112 16.96 -21.30 -4.89
C ARG A 112 17.16 -20.01 -5.72
N TYR A 113 16.24 -19.06 -5.58
CA TYR A 113 16.32 -17.76 -6.27
C TYR A 113 16.98 -16.65 -5.42
N GLY A 114 17.58 -17.00 -4.28
CA GLY A 114 18.24 -16.02 -3.40
C GLY A 114 17.26 -15.06 -2.71
N ARG A 115 15.98 -15.45 -2.55
CA ARG A 115 14.95 -14.67 -1.85
C ARG A 115 14.90 -15.11 -0.39
N THR A 116 15.90 -14.71 0.40
CA THR A 116 16.10 -15.13 1.79
C THR A 116 15.77 -14.06 2.81
N GLY A 117 15.69 -12.79 2.39
CA GLY A 117 15.20 -11.68 3.22
C GLY A 117 13.69 -11.78 3.42
N ILE A 118 13.18 -11.28 4.55
CA ILE A 118 11.76 -11.31 4.91
C ILE A 118 11.30 -9.91 5.29
N THR A 119 10.27 -9.42 4.59
CA THR A 119 9.57 -8.18 4.94
C THR A 119 8.10 -8.49 5.07
N ALA A 120 7.48 -8.08 6.18
CA ALA A 120 6.05 -8.23 6.40
C ALA A 120 5.34 -6.88 6.23
N LEU A 121 4.33 -6.84 5.35
CA LEU A 121 3.51 -5.65 5.14
C LEU A 121 2.04 -5.97 5.43
N PRO A 122 1.44 -5.35 6.45
CA PRO A 122 0.02 -5.49 6.71
C PRO A 122 -0.80 -4.79 5.63
N LEU A 123 -1.84 -5.45 5.14
CA LEU A 123 -2.91 -4.87 4.35
C LEU A 123 -3.99 -4.38 5.32
N LEU A 124 -4.17 -3.09 5.38
CA LEU A 124 -5.24 -2.45 6.14
C LEU A 124 -6.39 -2.09 5.22
N VAL A 125 -7.62 -2.21 5.71
CA VAL A 125 -8.84 -1.83 5.00
C VAL A 125 -9.68 -0.89 5.83
N TRP A 126 -10.46 -0.06 5.15
CA TRP A 126 -11.34 0.93 5.75
C TRP A 126 -12.66 0.95 4.98
N ASP A 127 -13.76 1.11 5.70
CA ASP A 127 -15.08 1.28 5.14
C ASP A 127 -15.52 2.74 5.29
N ALA A 128 -16.25 3.27 4.29
CA ALA A 128 -16.61 4.67 4.25
C ALA A 128 -17.47 5.08 5.46
N GLU A 129 -16.89 5.95 6.27
CA GLU A 129 -17.52 6.59 7.42
C GLU A 129 -17.46 8.10 7.26
N SER A 130 -18.23 8.81 8.08
CA SER A 130 -18.17 10.26 8.11
C SER A 130 -16.82 10.74 8.65
N LEU A 131 -16.03 11.40 7.82
CA LEU A 131 -14.73 11.94 8.18
C LEU A 131 -14.82 13.45 8.39
N ALA A 132 -14.54 13.91 9.60
CA ALA A 132 -14.37 15.34 9.86
C ALA A 132 -12.87 15.71 9.72
N THR A 133 -12.55 16.58 8.76
CA THR A 133 -11.17 17.07 8.54
C THR A 133 -10.98 18.43 9.15
N ALA A 134 -9.91 18.57 9.92
CA ALA A 134 -9.33 19.88 10.23
C ALA A 134 -7.91 19.93 9.63
N LEU A 135 -7.66 20.88 8.75
CA LEU A 135 -6.31 21.14 8.26
C LEU A 135 -5.51 21.90 9.31
N PRO A 136 -4.24 21.56 9.54
CA PRO A 136 -3.33 22.39 10.31
C PRO A 136 -3.23 23.80 9.72
N LYS A 137 -3.02 24.79 10.59
CA LYS A 137 -2.94 26.19 10.16
C LYS A 137 -1.87 26.40 9.11
N GLY A 138 -2.21 27.07 8.02
CA GLY A 138 -1.30 27.34 6.92
C GLY A 138 -1.06 26.16 5.96
N ALA A 139 -1.66 25.00 6.22
CA ALA A 139 -1.59 23.84 5.34
C ALA A 139 -2.76 23.79 4.37
N GLY A 140 -2.50 23.36 3.14
CA GLY A 140 -3.51 23.06 2.13
C GLY A 140 -3.24 21.71 1.47
N VAL A 141 -4.29 20.94 1.15
CA VAL A 141 -4.16 19.70 0.38
C VAL A 141 -4.74 19.94 -1.01
N ARG A 142 -4.00 19.56 -2.03
CA ARG A 142 -4.46 19.67 -3.42
C ARG A 142 -4.01 18.47 -4.27
N LYS A 143 -4.71 18.25 -5.36
CA LYS A 143 -4.27 17.34 -6.42
C LYS A 143 -3.13 17.96 -7.22
N VAL A 144 -2.33 17.11 -7.83
CA VAL A 144 -1.28 17.47 -8.78
C VAL A 144 -1.55 16.82 -10.13
N SER A 145 -1.15 17.50 -11.19
CA SER A 145 -1.21 16.99 -12.57
C SER A 145 0.17 16.54 -13.06
N GLY A 146 0.21 15.94 -14.24
CA GLY A 146 1.46 15.55 -14.90
C GLY A 146 2.41 16.73 -15.18
N ALA A 147 1.89 17.95 -15.27
CA ALA A 147 2.72 19.15 -15.39
C ALA A 147 3.54 19.46 -14.11
N GLU A 148 3.15 18.84 -12.99
CA GLU A 148 3.77 19.04 -11.68
C GLU A 148 4.60 17.82 -11.22
N THR A 149 4.97 16.93 -12.14
CA THR A 149 5.79 15.74 -11.88
C THR A 149 6.99 16.01 -10.98
N GLU A 150 7.76 17.07 -11.26
CA GLU A 150 8.95 17.42 -10.48
C GLU A 150 8.60 17.86 -9.05
N VAL A 151 7.51 18.57 -8.84
CA VAL A 151 7.06 18.98 -7.50
C VAL A 151 6.70 17.74 -6.68
N PHE A 152 5.91 16.84 -7.28
CA PHE A 152 5.50 15.60 -6.62
C PHE A 152 6.71 14.68 -6.35
N ALA A 153 7.58 14.46 -7.35
CA ALA A 153 8.75 13.60 -7.23
C ALA A 153 9.73 14.11 -6.17
N ASN A 154 10.01 15.41 -6.10
CA ASN A 154 10.89 15.98 -5.09
C ASN A 154 10.34 15.83 -3.67
N ALA A 155 9.04 16.08 -3.47
CA ALA A 155 8.39 15.91 -2.17
C ALA A 155 8.34 14.42 -1.77
N LEU A 156 8.09 13.51 -2.72
CA LEU A 156 8.10 12.07 -2.50
C LEU A 156 9.50 11.57 -2.11
N ALA A 157 10.53 12.01 -2.85
CA ALA A 157 11.94 11.69 -2.57
C ALA A 157 12.36 12.14 -1.18
N ALA A 158 12.04 13.38 -0.82
CA ALA A 158 12.32 13.92 0.52
C ALA A 158 11.62 13.12 1.62
N GLY A 159 10.36 12.73 1.40
CA GLY A 159 9.56 12.00 2.38
C GLY A 159 10.03 10.56 2.63
N PHE A 160 10.49 9.85 1.59
CA PHE A 160 11.01 8.48 1.68
C PHE A 160 12.53 8.42 1.88
N GLY A 161 13.26 9.51 1.68
CA GLY A 161 14.72 9.50 1.71
C GLY A 161 15.32 8.73 0.53
N MET A 162 14.68 8.76 -0.64
CA MET A 162 15.12 8.07 -1.85
C MET A 162 15.66 9.07 -2.89
N PRO A 163 16.46 8.61 -3.88
CA PRO A 163 16.87 9.43 -5.00
C PRO A 163 15.67 9.97 -5.78
N THR A 164 15.72 11.22 -6.23
CA THR A 164 14.63 11.86 -6.98
C THR A 164 14.36 11.12 -8.32
N GLU A 165 15.40 10.56 -8.93
CA GLU A 165 15.29 9.76 -10.16
C GLU A 165 14.36 8.54 -9.96
N VAL A 166 14.42 7.89 -8.79
CA VAL A 166 13.52 6.79 -8.43
C VAL A 166 12.10 7.32 -8.17
N ALA A 167 11.99 8.44 -7.46
CA ALA A 167 10.69 9.06 -7.20
C ALA A 167 9.98 9.51 -8.48
N ARG A 168 10.72 9.96 -9.51
CA ARG A 168 10.14 10.31 -10.83
C ARG A 168 9.44 9.15 -11.50
N LEU A 169 9.92 7.91 -11.31
CA LEU A 169 9.25 6.72 -11.86
C LEU A 169 7.86 6.52 -11.25
N LEU A 170 7.67 6.94 -9.98
CA LEU A 170 6.39 6.90 -9.28
C LEU A 170 5.52 8.16 -9.52
N ALA A 171 6.03 9.13 -10.26
CA ALA A 171 5.43 10.43 -10.54
C ALA A 171 5.27 10.70 -12.05
N LEU A 172 5.20 9.64 -12.87
CA LEU A 172 5.06 9.81 -14.32
C LEU A 172 3.82 10.66 -14.66
N PRO A 173 3.90 11.59 -15.65
CA PRO A 173 2.73 12.36 -16.08
C PRO A 173 1.52 11.49 -16.40
N ALA A 174 1.73 10.35 -17.05
CA ALA A 174 0.66 9.42 -17.39
C ALA A 174 -0.07 8.86 -16.16
N LEU A 175 0.60 8.73 -15.01
CA LEU A 175 -0.02 8.31 -13.75
C LEU A 175 -0.77 9.48 -13.08
N LEU A 176 -0.20 10.69 -13.09
CA LEU A 176 -0.79 11.86 -12.44
C LEU A 176 -2.01 12.43 -13.20
N ASP A 177 -2.07 12.21 -14.53
CA ASP A 177 -3.17 12.67 -15.39
C ASP A 177 -4.23 11.57 -15.68
N ALA A 178 -4.04 10.35 -15.17
CA ALA A 178 -5.00 9.27 -15.36
C ALA A 178 -6.31 9.56 -14.60
N PRO A 179 -7.48 9.36 -15.23
CA PRO A 179 -8.77 9.76 -14.64
C PRO A 179 -9.16 8.98 -13.39
N ASP A 180 -8.62 7.80 -13.23
CA ASP A 180 -8.81 6.88 -12.10
C ASP A 180 -7.68 6.94 -11.06
N MET A 181 -6.76 7.90 -11.21
CA MET A 181 -5.61 8.10 -10.33
C MET A 181 -5.52 9.56 -9.89
N ASN A 182 -5.03 9.79 -8.69
CA ASN A 182 -4.84 11.15 -8.20
C ASN A 182 -3.57 11.23 -7.34
N GLY A 183 -2.62 12.05 -7.77
CA GLY A 183 -1.51 12.51 -6.94
C GLY A 183 -1.97 13.65 -6.02
N TYR A 184 -1.53 13.64 -4.78
CA TYR A 184 -1.83 14.69 -3.79
C TYR A 184 -0.55 15.20 -3.16
N ILE A 185 -0.49 16.49 -2.93
CA ILE A 185 0.49 17.10 -2.04
C ILE A 185 -0.22 17.85 -0.92
N LEU A 186 0.43 17.93 0.23
CA LEU A 186 0.11 18.90 1.26
C LEU A 186 1.14 20.02 1.15
N ASP A 187 0.64 21.22 0.83
CA ASP A 187 1.42 22.45 0.82
C ASP A 187 1.39 23.10 2.21
N LEU A 188 2.57 23.53 2.66
CA LEU A 188 2.72 24.39 3.83
C LEU A 188 3.44 25.68 3.41
N HIS A 189 2.72 26.79 3.38
CA HIS A 189 3.27 28.08 2.95
C HIS A 189 3.91 28.07 1.55
N GLY A 190 3.40 27.25 0.63
CA GLY A 190 3.90 27.11 -0.74
C GLY A 190 4.98 26.03 -0.93
N GLU A 191 5.37 25.33 0.14
CA GLU A 191 6.28 24.17 0.08
C GLU A 191 5.48 22.87 0.14
N ALA A 192 5.74 21.93 -0.79
CA ALA A 192 5.16 20.60 -0.80
C ALA A 192 5.88 19.72 0.24
N VAL A 193 5.26 19.48 1.39
CA VAL A 193 5.88 18.78 2.54
C VAL A 193 5.41 17.34 2.74
N ALA A 194 4.33 16.95 2.09
CA ALA A 194 3.80 15.58 2.13
C ALA A 194 3.19 15.18 0.79
N THR A 195 3.22 13.88 0.49
CA THR A 195 2.67 13.30 -0.74
C THR A 195 1.73 12.15 -0.44
N GLY A 196 0.86 11.83 -1.39
CA GLY A 196 0.05 10.64 -1.42
C GLY A 196 -0.48 10.39 -2.82
N PHE A 197 -0.82 9.15 -3.13
CA PHE A 197 -1.33 8.76 -4.43
C PHE A 197 -2.50 7.78 -4.26
N ASN A 198 -3.62 8.05 -4.92
CA ASN A 198 -4.80 7.21 -4.93
C ASN A 198 -4.96 6.53 -6.28
N VAL A 199 -5.41 5.28 -6.28
CA VAL A 199 -5.87 4.55 -7.46
C VAL A 199 -7.27 4.02 -7.17
N ILE A 200 -8.23 4.35 -8.02
CA ILE A 200 -9.60 3.86 -7.91
C ILE A 200 -9.71 2.50 -8.61
N ALA A 201 -10.23 1.51 -7.91
CA ALA A 201 -10.47 0.16 -8.40
C ALA A 201 -11.90 -0.28 -8.01
N GLY A 202 -12.86 -0.05 -8.90
CA GLY A 202 -14.28 -0.23 -8.62
C GLY A 202 -14.77 0.72 -7.52
N ASP A 203 -15.33 0.16 -6.46
CA ASP A 203 -15.74 0.91 -5.26
C ASP A 203 -14.65 1.01 -4.17
N HIS A 204 -13.43 0.61 -4.48
CA HIS A 204 -12.28 0.70 -3.61
C HIS A 204 -11.32 1.81 -4.05
N VAL A 205 -10.62 2.41 -3.09
CA VAL A 205 -9.47 3.27 -3.32
C VAL A 205 -8.21 2.66 -2.70
N GLY A 206 -7.19 2.43 -3.53
CA GLY A 206 -5.84 2.09 -3.07
C GLY A 206 -5.06 3.34 -2.69
N MET A 207 -4.49 3.35 -1.50
CA MET A 207 -3.75 4.49 -0.96
C MET A 207 -2.24 4.20 -1.00
N PHE A 208 -1.55 4.78 -1.97
CA PHE A 208 -0.12 4.56 -2.23
C PHE A 208 0.72 5.82 -1.94
N ASN A 209 2.04 5.68 -1.97
CA ASN A 209 3.04 6.74 -1.99
C ASN A 209 2.85 7.83 -0.92
N GLY A 210 2.34 7.40 0.25
CA GLY A 210 2.14 8.31 1.38
C GLY A 210 3.44 8.63 2.11
N SER A 211 3.87 9.88 2.09
CA SER A 211 5.10 10.31 2.75
C SER A 211 5.01 11.71 3.35
N VAL A 212 5.90 12.01 4.30
CA VAL A 212 6.11 13.35 4.86
C VAL A 212 7.61 13.57 5.03
N ALA A 213 8.09 14.70 4.57
CA ALA A 213 9.48 15.08 4.76
C ALA A 213 9.86 15.07 6.25
N PRO A 214 11.02 14.51 6.62
CA PRO A 214 11.39 14.22 8.03
C PRO A 214 11.22 15.42 8.97
N GLN A 215 11.61 16.62 8.53
CA GLN A 215 11.54 17.87 9.32
C GLN A 215 10.09 18.33 9.59
N HIS A 216 9.11 17.78 8.87
CA HIS A 216 7.69 18.13 8.99
C HIS A 216 6.84 17.04 9.69
N ARG A 217 7.48 15.94 10.14
CA ARG A 217 6.78 14.87 10.86
C ARG A 217 6.31 15.33 12.24
N GLY A 218 5.31 14.64 12.80
CA GLY A 218 4.78 14.94 14.14
C GLY A 218 3.79 16.11 14.21
N ASN A 219 3.54 16.82 13.09
CA ASN A 219 2.69 18.02 13.04
C ASN A 219 1.25 17.76 12.53
N GLY A 220 0.85 16.50 12.40
CA GLY A 220 -0.49 16.14 11.91
C GLY A 220 -0.69 16.25 10.39
N TYR A 221 0.31 16.68 9.62
CA TYR A 221 0.20 16.86 8.16
C TYR A 221 -0.17 15.58 7.43
N TYR A 222 0.46 14.44 7.80
CA TYR A 222 0.14 13.16 7.15
C TYR A 222 -1.31 12.73 7.44
N ARG A 223 -1.79 12.93 8.67
CA ARG A 223 -3.20 12.70 9.02
C ARG A 223 -4.15 13.53 8.16
N ALA A 224 -3.88 14.83 8.04
CA ALA A 224 -4.68 15.74 7.23
C ALA A 224 -4.70 15.32 5.75
N LEU A 225 -3.55 14.92 5.20
CA LEU A 225 -3.43 14.43 3.83
C LEU A 225 -4.22 13.14 3.62
N VAL A 226 -4.08 12.13 4.50
CA VAL A 226 -4.82 10.86 4.40
C VAL A 226 -6.32 11.11 4.43
N MET A 227 -6.80 11.96 5.35
CA MET A 227 -8.22 12.28 5.47
C MET A 227 -8.75 13.01 4.22
N ALA A 228 -8.03 13.97 3.68
CA ALA A 228 -8.42 14.67 2.45
C ALA A 228 -8.52 13.72 1.25
N ARG A 229 -7.58 12.77 1.13
CA ARG A 229 -7.56 11.72 0.10
C ARG A 229 -8.76 10.78 0.21
N LEU A 230 -9.14 10.39 1.44
CA LEU A 230 -10.32 9.55 1.68
C LEU A 230 -11.60 10.30 1.36
N GLN A 231 -11.73 11.57 1.78
CA GLN A 231 -12.90 12.40 1.46
C GLN A 231 -13.10 12.55 -0.04
N ASP A 232 -12.02 12.84 -0.78
CA ASP A 232 -12.09 12.97 -2.23
C ASP A 232 -12.48 11.65 -2.90
N ALA A 233 -11.94 10.51 -2.43
CA ALA A 233 -12.29 9.20 -2.95
C ALA A 233 -13.76 8.86 -2.68
N VAL A 234 -14.28 9.14 -1.48
CA VAL A 234 -15.70 8.96 -1.15
C VAL A 234 -16.60 9.86 -2.00
N ALA A 235 -16.22 11.12 -2.19
CA ALA A 235 -16.93 12.02 -3.08
C ALA A 235 -16.95 11.54 -4.55
N SER A 236 -15.93 10.76 -4.95
CA SER A 236 -15.83 10.10 -6.25
C SER A 236 -16.51 8.73 -6.31
N GLY A 237 -17.19 8.29 -5.25
CA GLY A 237 -17.99 7.06 -5.20
C GLY A 237 -17.32 5.86 -4.54
N ALA A 238 -16.08 5.98 -4.04
CA ALA A 238 -15.43 4.90 -3.30
C ALA A 238 -16.16 4.63 -1.96
N ARG A 239 -16.33 3.36 -1.63
CA ARG A 239 -16.94 2.89 -0.38
C ARG A 239 -15.93 2.25 0.55
N HIS A 240 -14.82 1.80 0.01
CA HIS A 240 -13.77 1.09 0.73
C HIS A 240 -12.41 1.69 0.39
N ALA A 241 -11.48 1.60 1.31
CA ALA A 241 -10.09 1.92 1.04
C ALA A 241 -9.18 0.78 1.50
N PHE A 242 -8.03 0.64 0.86
CA PHE A 242 -6.98 -0.25 1.31
C PHE A 242 -5.61 0.46 1.28
N ALA A 243 -4.72 0.04 2.16
CA ALA A 243 -3.35 0.51 2.20
C ALA A 243 -2.42 -0.59 2.73
N GLN A 244 -1.23 -0.71 2.16
CA GLN A 244 -0.13 -1.42 2.82
C GLN A 244 0.69 -0.44 3.64
N ASN A 245 0.94 -0.77 4.90
CA ASN A 245 1.52 0.14 5.86
C ASN A 245 2.81 -0.41 6.45
N THR A 246 3.77 0.50 6.66
CA THR A 246 4.94 0.21 7.49
C THR A 246 4.57 0.31 8.97
N PRO A 247 5.40 -0.25 9.89
CA PRO A 247 5.19 -0.08 11.33
C PRO A 247 5.08 1.39 11.75
N MET A 248 5.76 2.31 11.04
CA MET A 248 5.73 3.74 11.34
C MET A 248 4.36 4.38 11.05
N SER A 249 3.71 4.02 9.93
CA SER A 249 2.45 4.64 9.49
C SER A 249 1.20 3.92 10.01
N ARG A 250 1.30 2.65 10.36
CA ARG A 250 0.18 1.81 10.79
C ARG A 250 -0.66 2.41 11.93
N PRO A 251 -0.08 2.93 13.04
CA PRO A 251 -0.88 3.50 14.13
C PRO A 251 -1.76 4.67 13.69
N LEU A 252 -1.30 5.47 12.72
CA LEU A 252 -2.11 6.55 12.18
C LEU A 252 -3.33 6.00 11.45
N TYR A 253 -3.15 5.03 10.55
CA TYR A 253 -4.26 4.44 9.80
C TYR A 253 -5.27 3.76 10.72
N GLU A 254 -4.81 2.99 11.72
CA GLU A 254 -5.68 2.39 12.72
C GLU A 254 -6.48 3.46 13.50
N SER A 255 -5.88 4.61 13.83
CA SER A 255 -6.56 5.73 14.48
C SER A 255 -7.60 6.45 13.59
N LEU A 256 -7.60 6.16 12.29
CA LEU A 256 -8.57 6.63 11.29
C LEU A 256 -9.64 5.57 10.96
N GLY A 257 -9.68 4.47 11.71
CA GLY A 257 -10.67 3.41 11.52
C GLY A 257 -10.23 2.31 10.54
N PHE A 258 -9.01 2.35 10.04
CA PHE A 258 -8.48 1.21 9.27
C PHE A 258 -8.28 -0.01 10.17
N ARG A 259 -8.63 -1.17 9.65
CA ARG A 259 -8.52 -2.46 10.33
C ARG A 259 -7.59 -3.39 9.56
N LEU A 260 -6.84 -4.22 10.27
CA LEU A 260 -5.98 -5.24 9.65
C LEU A 260 -6.85 -6.29 8.95
N ALA A 261 -6.69 -6.45 7.64
CA ALA A 261 -7.30 -7.52 6.87
C ALA A 261 -6.42 -8.77 6.90
N GLU A 262 -5.17 -8.65 6.48
CA GLU A 262 -4.18 -9.73 6.53
C GLU A 262 -2.75 -9.13 6.48
N THR A 263 -1.75 -9.96 6.77
CA THR A 263 -0.35 -9.57 6.61
C THR A 263 0.28 -10.38 5.48
N TRP A 264 0.93 -9.69 4.55
CA TRP A 264 1.64 -10.34 3.45
C TRP A 264 3.12 -10.42 3.77
N THR A 265 3.70 -11.58 3.46
CA THR A 265 5.15 -11.79 3.58
C THR A 265 5.79 -11.61 2.21
N TYR A 266 6.79 -10.73 2.13
CA TYR A 266 7.64 -10.58 0.95
C TYR A 266 8.96 -11.27 1.21
N LEU A 267 9.28 -12.27 0.39
CA LEU A 267 10.58 -12.92 0.35
C LEU A 267 11.44 -12.13 -0.64
N THR A 268 12.41 -11.39 -0.10
CA THR A 268 13.25 -10.42 -0.85
C THR A 268 14.67 -10.97 -1.06
N PRO A 269 15.51 -10.36 -1.92
CA PRO A 269 16.95 -10.56 -1.84
C PRO A 269 17.43 -10.39 -0.39
N ALA A 270 18.55 -11.05 -0.05
CA ALA A 270 19.27 -10.71 1.19
C ALA A 270 19.77 -9.27 1.12
N ASP A 271 19.78 -8.58 2.25
CA ASP A 271 20.36 -7.24 2.40
C ASP A 271 21.87 -7.26 2.18
#